data_bdd0bb3b625edadc8dfdea60c4c8a981
#
_entry.id   bdd0bb3b625edadc8dfdea60c4c8a981
#
_cell.length_a   1.000
_cell.length_b   1.000
_cell.length_c   1.000
_cell.angle_alpha   90.00
_cell.angle_beta   90.00
_cell.angle_gamma   90.00
#
_symmetry.space_group_name_H-M   'P 1'
#
loop_
_entity.id
_entity.type
_entity.pdbx_description
1 polymer ?
#
loop_
_entity_poly.entity_id
_entity_poly.type
_entity_poly.pdbx_seq_one_letter_code
_entity_poly.pdbx_strand_id
1 'polypeptide(L)'
;TIFIADNVKIISAEIIVSGAQTVTIGEETLIARNTIFRCEISHLLFDAKTKQVLPQKKDIFVGKHVWLGEECYLLSGAKIGNGAVMGARSLTSSTIKANSLAVGTPASVIRENIIWSRNNFDSKKKTIYDCIDQDGLKYLD
;
A
#
# COMPACT_ATOMS: atom_id res chain seq x y z
N THR A 1 -8.47 3.35 -14.65
CA THR A 1 -9.11 2.11 -14.19
C THR A 1 -8.81 1.85 -12.72
N ILE A 2 -9.78 1.32 -11.99
CA ILE A 2 -9.59 0.88 -10.60
C ILE A 2 -9.93 -0.62 -10.57
N PHE A 3 -9.00 -1.41 -10.09
CA PHE A 3 -9.17 -2.85 -9.92
C PHE A 3 -8.95 -3.23 -8.45
N ILE A 4 -9.94 -3.83 -7.84
CA ILE A 4 -9.90 -4.29 -6.43
C ILE A 4 -10.20 -5.79 -6.44
N ALA A 5 -9.27 -6.58 -5.95
CA ALA A 5 -9.40 -8.04 -5.89
C ALA A 5 -10.28 -8.50 -4.72
N ASP A 6 -10.39 -9.82 -4.55
CA ASP A 6 -11.26 -10.42 -3.55
C ASP A 6 -10.77 -10.19 -2.11
N ASN A 7 -11.71 -10.20 -1.18
CA ASN A 7 -11.46 -10.11 0.27
C ASN A 7 -10.69 -8.85 0.72
N VAL A 8 -10.67 -7.80 -0.10
CA VAL A 8 -10.11 -6.50 0.32
C VAL A 8 -11.07 -5.85 1.32
N LYS A 9 -10.54 -5.43 2.48
CA LYS A 9 -11.29 -4.68 3.47
C LYS A 9 -10.88 -3.20 3.43
N ILE A 10 -11.82 -2.33 3.14
CA ILE A 10 -11.62 -0.88 3.10
C ILE A 10 -12.50 -0.25 4.18
N ILE A 11 -11.89 0.45 5.13
CA ILE A 11 -12.64 1.22 6.13
C ILE A 11 -13.09 2.55 5.51
N SER A 12 -12.16 3.31 4.96
CA SER A 12 -12.45 4.45 4.07
C SER A 12 -11.24 4.79 3.23
N ALA A 13 -11.46 5.07 1.95
CA ALA A 13 -10.41 5.48 1.04
C ALA A 13 -10.93 6.45 -0.01
N GLU A 14 -10.05 7.32 -0.48
CA GLU A 14 -10.27 8.14 -1.67
C GLU A 14 -9.33 7.67 -2.78
N ILE A 15 -9.85 7.38 -3.96
CA ILE A 15 -9.06 6.92 -5.10
C ILE A 15 -9.25 7.90 -6.26
N ILE A 16 -8.21 8.65 -6.55
CA ILE A 16 -8.21 9.68 -7.60
C ILE A 16 -7.37 9.17 -8.77
N VAL A 17 -8.02 8.88 -9.87
CA VAL A 17 -7.42 8.34 -11.09
C VAL A 17 -7.86 9.16 -12.28
N SER A 18 -6.95 9.52 -13.16
CA SER A 18 -7.27 10.20 -14.40
C SER A 18 -6.62 9.54 -15.62
N GLY A 19 -7.27 9.66 -16.77
CA GLY A 19 -6.74 9.16 -18.03
C GLY A 19 -6.57 7.63 -18.06
N ALA A 20 -5.42 7.17 -18.53
CA ALA A 20 -5.12 5.75 -18.73
C ALA A 20 -4.50 5.04 -17.51
N GLN A 21 -4.31 5.74 -16.38
CA GLN A 21 -3.70 5.14 -15.20
C GLN A 21 -4.61 4.12 -14.54
N THR A 22 -3.98 3.21 -13.82
CA THR A 22 -4.63 2.14 -13.06
C THR A 22 -4.19 2.17 -11.59
N VAL A 23 -5.16 1.96 -10.70
CA VAL A 23 -4.92 1.58 -9.31
C VAL A 23 -5.33 0.12 -9.16
N THR A 24 -4.39 -0.72 -8.78
CA THR A 24 -4.63 -2.14 -8.54
C THR A 24 -4.43 -2.43 -7.06
N ILE A 25 -5.39 -3.11 -6.45
CA ILE A 25 -5.34 -3.54 -5.04
C ILE A 25 -5.52 -5.04 -5.00
N GLY A 26 -4.50 -5.74 -4.53
CA GLY A 26 -4.47 -7.20 -4.44
C GLY A 26 -5.36 -7.76 -3.32
N GLU A 27 -5.63 -9.03 -3.44
CA GLU A 27 -6.51 -9.78 -2.52
C GLU A 27 -6.04 -9.72 -1.07
N GLU A 28 -6.97 -9.90 -0.14
CA GLU A 28 -6.71 -9.97 1.31
C GLU A 28 -6.14 -8.66 1.92
N THR A 29 -6.07 -7.57 1.17
CA THR A 29 -5.51 -6.30 1.63
C THR A 29 -6.45 -5.60 2.62
N LEU A 30 -5.88 -4.98 3.64
CA LEU A 30 -6.57 -4.16 4.62
C LEU A 30 -6.19 -2.69 4.45
N ILE A 31 -7.18 -1.85 4.21
CA ILE A 31 -7.02 -0.40 4.06
C ILE A 31 -7.76 0.29 5.20
N ALA A 32 -6.99 0.94 6.08
CA ALA A 32 -7.54 1.67 7.21
C ALA A 32 -8.17 3.00 6.77
N ARG A 33 -8.56 3.81 7.76
CA ARG A 33 -9.32 5.04 7.51
C ARG A 33 -8.51 6.08 6.75
N ASN A 34 -9.22 6.83 5.89
CA ASN A 34 -8.72 8.04 5.23
C ASN A 34 -7.44 7.79 4.41
N THR A 35 -7.31 6.61 3.83
CA THR A 35 -6.22 6.31 2.90
C THR A 35 -6.49 6.95 1.56
N ILE A 36 -5.48 7.58 0.96
CA ILE A 36 -5.59 8.26 -0.33
C ILE A 36 -4.68 7.60 -1.36
N PHE A 37 -5.28 7.29 -2.51
CA PHE A 37 -4.57 6.83 -3.71
C PHE A 37 -4.68 7.92 -4.77
N ARG A 38 -3.58 8.55 -5.13
CA ARG A 38 -3.59 9.64 -6.09
C ARG A 38 -2.68 9.37 -7.27
N CYS A 39 -3.27 8.91 -8.38
CA CYS A 39 -2.60 8.76 -9.67
C CYS A 39 -2.66 10.03 -10.51
N GLU A 40 -3.58 10.92 -10.20
CA GLU A 40 -3.75 12.15 -10.95
C GLU A 40 -2.65 13.16 -10.63
N ILE A 41 -2.16 13.83 -11.68
CA ILE A 41 -1.31 15.00 -11.58
C ILE A 41 -2.00 16.12 -12.35
N SER A 42 -2.43 17.14 -11.64
CA SER A 42 -3.26 18.22 -12.18
C SER A 42 -2.50 19.18 -13.10
N HIS A 43 -1.17 19.26 -12.95
CA HIS A 43 -0.32 20.19 -13.67
C HIS A 43 0.93 19.52 -14.20
N LEU A 44 1.36 19.90 -15.41
CA LEU A 44 2.58 19.40 -16.02
C LEU A 44 3.81 20.03 -15.38
N LEU A 45 4.81 19.22 -15.13
CA LEU A 45 6.16 19.66 -14.76
C LEU A 45 7.08 19.54 -15.95
N PHE A 46 7.96 20.53 -16.13
CA PHE A 46 8.95 20.58 -17.18
C PHE A 46 10.35 20.69 -16.61
N ASP A 47 11.30 20.06 -17.26
CA ASP A 47 12.70 20.38 -17.02
C ASP A 47 12.98 21.82 -17.47
N ALA A 48 13.52 22.62 -16.56
CA ALA A 48 13.72 24.06 -16.83
C ALA A 48 14.77 24.34 -17.92
N LYS A 49 15.72 23.42 -18.11
CA LYS A 49 16.80 23.54 -19.09
C LYS A 49 16.38 23.03 -20.46
N THR A 50 15.88 21.80 -20.50
CA THR A 50 15.52 21.11 -21.75
C THR A 50 14.13 21.48 -22.25
N LYS A 51 13.27 22.03 -21.40
CA LYS A 51 11.85 22.32 -21.67
C LYS A 51 11.02 21.07 -21.97
N GLN A 52 11.54 19.90 -21.68
CA GLN A 52 10.82 18.65 -21.85
C GLN A 52 9.89 18.39 -20.68
N VAL A 53 8.74 17.74 -20.94
CA VAL A 53 7.80 17.31 -19.90
C VAL A 53 8.45 16.20 -19.08
N LEU A 54 8.44 16.37 -17.76
CA LEU A 54 8.89 15.32 -16.84
C LEU A 54 7.85 14.19 -16.78
N PRO A 55 8.29 12.92 -16.79
CA PRO A 55 7.38 11.78 -16.65
C PRO A 55 6.64 11.82 -15.31
N GLN A 56 5.32 11.89 -15.34
CA GLN A 56 4.54 12.13 -14.13
C GLN A 56 3.48 11.08 -13.84
N LYS A 57 3.02 10.38 -14.86
CA LYS A 57 1.86 9.50 -14.73
C LYS A 57 2.28 8.05 -14.69
N LYS A 58 2.14 7.42 -13.54
CA LYS A 58 2.40 6.00 -13.34
C LYS A 58 1.27 5.38 -12.55
N ASP A 59 1.05 4.10 -12.75
CA ASP A 59 0.08 3.33 -12.00
C ASP A 59 0.44 3.23 -10.52
N ILE A 60 -0.55 2.95 -9.68
CA ILE A 60 -0.36 2.53 -8.30
C ILE A 60 -0.68 1.04 -8.22
N PHE A 61 0.22 0.29 -7.63
CA PHE A 61 0.06 -1.13 -7.41
C PHE A 61 0.20 -1.47 -5.92
N VAL A 62 -0.83 -2.08 -5.37
CA VAL A 62 -0.80 -2.67 -4.04
C VAL A 62 -0.91 -4.18 -4.19
N GLY A 63 0.06 -4.88 -3.65
CA GLY A 63 0.12 -6.34 -3.69
C GLY A 63 -0.97 -7.01 -2.85
N LYS A 64 -0.81 -8.31 -2.64
CA LYS A 64 -1.73 -9.12 -1.86
C LYS A 64 -1.39 -9.04 -0.38
N HIS A 65 -2.41 -9.16 0.46
CA HIS A 65 -2.26 -9.18 1.91
C HIS A 65 -1.39 -8.02 2.43
N VAL A 66 -1.68 -6.81 1.95
CA VAL A 66 -1.02 -5.58 2.38
C VAL A 66 -1.86 -4.93 3.48
N TRP A 67 -1.20 -4.35 4.47
CA TRP A 67 -1.88 -3.52 5.47
C TRP A 67 -1.45 -2.06 5.31
N LEU A 68 -2.39 -1.21 4.92
CA LEU A 68 -2.22 0.24 4.90
C LEU A 68 -2.83 0.81 6.17
N GLY A 69 -1.99 1.42 7.01
CA GLY A 69 -2.39 2.13 8.22
C GLY A 69 -3.24 3.36 7.92
N GLU A 70 -3.79 3.96 8.96
CA GLU A 70 -4.64 5.15 8.83
C GLU A 70 -3.90 6.32 8.16
N GLU A 71 -4.62 7.06 7.33
CA GLU A 71 -4.11 8.26 6.65
C GLU A 71 -2.86 8.02 5.79
N CYS A 72 -2.67 6.81 5.28
CA CYS A 72 -1.63 6.55 4.29
C CYS A 72 -1.91 7.28 2.98
N TYR A 73 -0.86 7.73 2.32
CA TYR A 73 -0.95 8.43 1.06
C TYR A 73 -0.08 7.73 0.00
N LEU A 74 -0.72 7.17 -1.03
CA LEU A 74 -0.05 6.53 -2.15
C LEU A 74 -0.13 7.42 -3.38
N LEU A 75 1.02 7.85 -3.85
CA LEU A 75 1.14 8.70 -5.04
C LEU A 75 1.46 7.87 -6.28
N SER A 76 1.31 8.50 -7.43
CA SER A 76 1.65 7.94 -8.73
C SER A 76 3.03 7.26 -8.71
N GLY A 77 3.08 6.00 -9.10
CA GLY A 77 4.28 5.16 -9.11
C GLY A 77 4.50 4.32 -7.85
N ALA A 78 3.66 4.47 -6.82
CA ALA A 78 3.74 3.62 -5.63
C ALA A 78 3.52 2.14 -5.98
N LYS A 79 4.40 1.27 -5.48
CA LYS A 79 4.30 -0.19 -5.60
C LYS A 79 4.52 -0.80 -4.25
N ILE A 80 3.49 -1.40 -3.69
CA ILE A 80 3.57 -2.04 -2.37
C ILE A 80 3.62 -3.54 -2.56
N GLY A 81 4.70 -4.17 -2.07
CA GLY A 81 4.91 -5.61 -2.20
C GLY A 81 3.95 -6.42 -1.34
N ASN A 82 3.77 -7.70 -1.69
CA ASN A 82 2.91 -8.62 -0.96
C ASN A 82 3.29 -8.69 0.51
N GLY A 83 2.31 -8.75 1.40
CA GLY A 83 2.53 -8.89 2.84
C GLY A 83 3.17 -7.67 3.52
N ALA A 84 3.36 -6.56 2.82
CA ALA A 84 3.94 -5.36 3.40
C ALA A 84 2.93 -4.61 4.28
N VAL A 85 3.46 -3.86 5.22
CA VAL A 85 2.71 -2.96 6.10
C VAL A 85 3.23 -1.54 5.94
N MET A 86 2.34 -0.59 5.72
CA MET A 86 2.64 0.83 5.83
C MET A 86 2.04 1.37 7.14
N GLY A 87 2.88 1.93 7.98
CA GLY A 87 2.44 2.58 9.22
C GLY A 87 1.55 3.80 8.93
N ALA A 88 0.76 4.20 9.93
CA ALA A 88 -0.14 5.34 9.80
C ALA A 88 0.58 6.62 9.35
N ARG A 89 -0.10 7.42 8.53
CA ARG A 89 0.41 8.69 7.96
C ARG A 89 1.67 8.57 7.10
N SER A 90 1.94 7.38 6.60
CA SER A 90 3.05 7.18 5.67
C SER A 90 2.66 7.59 4.26
N LEU A 91 3.63 8.16 3.53
CA LEU A 91 3.45 8.58 2.14
C LEU A 91 4.51 7.93 1.27
N THR A 92 4.12 7.41 0.11
CA THR A 92 5.09 6.87 -0.86
C THR A 92 4.67 7.11 -2.30
N SER A 93 5.66 7.31 -3.16
CA SER A 93 5.56 7.24 -4.62
C SER A 93 6.52 6.20 -5.21
N SER A 94 7.10 5.35 -4.35
CA SER A 94 8.17 4.41 -4.66
C SER A 94 7.77 2.99 -4.30
N THR A 95 8.69 2.04 -4.52
CA THR A 95 8.49 0.64 -4.18
C THR A 95 8.75 0.40 -2.69
N ILE A 96 7.79 -0.22 -2.03
CA ILE A 96 7.93 -0.81 -0.69
C ILE A 96 8.09 -2.32 -0.86
N LYS A 97 9.15 -2.85 -0.30
CA LYS A 97 9.51 -4.27 -0.40
C LYS A 97 8.44 -5.17 0.23
N ALA A 98 8.22 -6.33 -0.38
CA ALA A 98 7.34 -7.36 0.18
C ALA A 98 7.75 -7.76 1.61
N ASN A 99 6.79 -8.14 2.42
CA ASN A 99 6.98 -8.61 3.80
C ASN A 99 7.85 -7.66 4.64
N SER A 100 7.62 -6.37 4.50
CA SER A 100 8.34 -5.33 5.23
C SER A 100 7.39 -4.33 5.89
N LEU A 101 7.88 -3.70 6.94
CA LEU A 101 7.23 -2.56 7.59
C LEU A 101 7.91 -1.27 7.14
N ALA A 102 7.15 -0.41 6.50
CA ALA A 102 7.60 0.92 6.09
C ALA A 102 6.83 2.01 6.82
N VAL A 103 7.50 3.07 7.19
CA VAL A 103 6.91 4.23 7.88
C VAL A 103 7.52 5.54 7.39
N GLY A 104 6.78 6.60 7.55
CA GLY A 104 7.28 7.96 7.38
C GLY A 104 6.84 8.63 6.07
N THR A 105 7.31 9.85 5.89
CA THR A 105 7.04 10.73 4.75
C THR A 105 8.35 11.35 4.26
N PRO A 106 8.98 10.83 3.21
CA PRO A 106 8.61 9.62 2.46
C PRO A 106 8.80 8.33 3.28
N ALA A 107 7.96 7.32 3.01
CA ALA A 107 8.05 6.05 3.69
C ALA A 107 9.35 5.32 3.40
N SER A 108 9.95 4.77 4.42
CA SER A 108 11.13 3.92 4.33
C SER A 108 10.94 2.63 5.13
N VAL A 109 11.55 1.55 4.66
CA VAL A 109 11.50 0.26 5.34
C VAL A 109 12.33 0.33 6.62
N ILE A 110 11.69 0.05 7.76
CA ILE A 110 12.34 0.00 9.08
C ILE A 110 12.50 -1.43 9.58
N ARG A 111 11.78 -2.38 9.02
CA ARG A 111 11.91 -3.79 9.34
C ARG A 111 11.55 -4.66 8.15
N GLU A 112 12.35 -5.69 7.92
CA GLU A 112 12.12 -6.71 6.89
C GLU A 112 11.70 -8.04 7.51
N ASN A 113 11.27 -8.98 6.66
CA ASN A 113 10.86 -10.33 7.04
C ASN A 113 9.78 -10.35 8.11
N ILE A 114 8.76 -9.51 7.94
CA ILE A 114 7.58 -9.50 8.79
C ILE A 114 6.43 -10.28 8.14
N ILE A 115 5.56 -10.79 8.98
CA ILE A 115 4.20 -11.17 8.62
C ILE A 115 3.24 -10.44 9.54
N TRP A 116 2.05 -10.13 9.04
CA TRP A 116 0.98 -9.59 9.87
C TRP A 116 -0.27 -10.47 9.77
N SER A 117 -1.11 -10.42 10.79
CA SER A 117 -2.34 -11.21 10.87
C SER A 117 -3.53 -10.29 11.10
N ARG A 118 -4.66 -10.61 10.48
CA ARG A 118 -5.94 -9.95 10.77
C ARG A 118 -6.48 -10.28 12.15
N ASN A 119 -6.01 -11.37 12.74
CA ASN A 119 -6.43 -11.80 14.06
C ASN A 119 -5.73 -10.99 15.15
N ASN A 120 -6.51 -10.32 15.97
CA ASN A 120 -5.99 -9.71 17.18
C ASN A 120 -5.65 -10.76 18.21
N PHE A 121 -4.70 -10.44 19.09
CA PHE A 121 -4.45 -11.27 20.27
C PHE A 121 -5.76 -11.41 21.07
N ASP A 122 -6.22 -12.66 21.21
CA ASP A 122 -7.36 -13.00 22.04
C ASP A 122 -6.84 -13.75 23.27
N SER A 123 -7.23 -13.30 24.45
CA SER A 123 -6.87 -13.94 25.71
C SER A 123 -7.32 -15.42 25.82
N LYS A 124 -8.23 -15.85 24.95
CA LYS A 124 -8.64 -17.25 24.82
C LYS A 124 -7.64 -18.11 24.06
N LYS A 125 -6.70 -17.50 23.33
CA LYS A 125 -5.65 -18.20 22.60
C LYS A 125 -4.50 -18.53 23.54
N LYS A 126 -4.02 -19.76 23.47
CA LYS A 126 -3.01 -20.29 24.40
C LYS A 126 -1.63 -19.67 24.19
N THR A 127 -1.31 -19.28 22.97
CA THR A 127 -0.02 -18.69 22.63
C THR A 127 -0.18 -17.59 21.59
N ILE A 128 0.83 -16.72 21.49
CA ILE A 128 0.88 -15.68 20.48
C ILE A 128 0.96 -16.27 19.05
N TYR A 129 1.52 -17.46 18.91
CA TYR A 129 1.59 -18.18 17.63
C TYR A 129 0.21 -18.57 17.08
N ASP A 130 -0.77 -18.76 17.96
CA ASP A 130 -2.15 -19.04 17.55
C ASP A 130 -2.81 -17.84 16.88
N CYS A 131 -2.18 -16.66 16.95
CA CYS A 131 -2.63 -15.45 16.28
C CYS A 131 -2.13 -15.35 14.82
N ILE A 132 -1.12 -16.13 14.45
CA ILE A 132 -0.60 -16.16 13.09
C ILE A 132 -1.59 -16.93 12.23
N ASP A 133 -2.25 -16.23 11.31
CA ASP A 133 -3.15 -16.88 10.36
C ASP A 133 -2.38 -17.49 9.19
N GLN A 134 -2.98 -18.50 8.58
CA GLN A 134 -2.39 -19.17 7.43
C GLN A 134 -2.28 -18.24 6.22
N ASP A 135 -3.17 -17.27 6.14
CA ASP A 135 -3.17 -16.30 5.03
C ASP A 135 -1.95 -15.37 5.10
N GLY A 136 -1.55 -14.93 6.29
CA GLY A 136 -0.30 -14.17 6.47
C GLY A 136 0.93 -14.97 6.05
N LEU A 137 1.01 -16.25 6.39
CA LEU A 137 2.11 -17.12 5.98
C LEU A 137 2.16 -17.39 4.49
N LYS A 138 1.01 -17.49 3.84
CA LYS A 138 0.86 -17.74 2.41
C LYS A 138 1.56 -16.69 1.53
N TYR A 139 1.72 -15.47 2.00
CA TYR A 139 2.33 -14.37 1.25
C TYR A 139 3.78 -14.09 1.65
N LEU A 140 4.39 -14.94 2.45
CA LEU A 140 5.82 -14.89 2.68
C LEU A 140 6.58 -15.30 1.42
N ASP A 141 7.41 -14.43 0.95
CA ASP A 141 8.35 -14.68 -0.13
C ASP A 141 9.68 -15.25 0.41
#